data_cf9dd89979923275df72a8749829e031
#
_entry.id   cf9dd89979923275df72a8749829e031
#
_cell.length_a   1.000
_cell.length_b   1.000
_cell.length_c   1.000
_cell.angle_alpha   90.00
_cell.angle_beta   90.00
_cell.angle_gamma   90.00
#
_symmetry.space_group_name_H-M   'P 1'
#
loop_
_entity.id
_entity.type
_entity.pdbx_description
1 polymer ?
#
loop_
_entity_poly.entity_id
_entity_poly.type
_entity_poly.pdbx_seq_one_letter_code
_entity_poly.pdbx_strand_id
1 'polypeptide(L)'
;MTTLTEFLSTADADSSVALTQARAFSEQVLKPLEGRMLNERTVLGLIGMASGETFMQSLEAAPDSMIPARVKVWFKPSEAGIDIGSPTAVQLVDSMAKAGAITASNAGLLKGYAYDTVTPFERITLHDVLLARNNCPTIAVTTSGGYAVITVNVDVEAHNPQVYATNPRTNKQERINGFRNVSKAGLYDCVIPSEWRNSALSVDDAYGVIEAV
;
A
#
# COMPACT_ATOMS: atom_id res chain seq x y z
N MET A 1 1.94 -6.49 7.46
CA MET A 1 1.43 -5.59 6.41
C MET A 1 1.30 -4.21 7.02
N THR A 2 2.04 -3.26 6.48
CA THR A 2 2.08 -1.88 6.96
C THR A 2 0.74 -1.19 6.69
N THR A 3 0.17 -0.51 7.66
CA THR A 3 -1.03 0.32 7.45
C THR A 3 -0.65 1.66 6.83
N LEU A 4 -1.61 2.32 6.13
CA LEU A 4 -1.36 3.64 5.54
C LEU A 4 -0.96 4.67 6.62
N THR A 5 -1.59 4.65 7.77
CA THR A 5 -1.27 5.56 8.89
C THR A 5 0.15 5.35 9.41
N GLU A 6 0.59 4.09 9.57
CA GLU A 6 1.97 3.77 9.97
C GLU A 6 2.97 4.27 8.92
N PHE A 7 2.72 4.03 7.63
CA PHE A 7 3.55 4.54 6.55
C PHE A 7 3.66 6.07 6.59
N LEU A 8 2.52 6.76 6.70
CA LEU A 8 2.46 8.23 6.69
C LEU A 8 3.12 8.88 7.90
N SER A 9 3.32 8.14 9.00
CA SER A 9 4.05 8.65 10.17
C SER A 9 5.53 8.94 9.87
N THR A 10 6.08 8.32 8.85
CA THR A 10 7.48 8.47 8.42
C THR A 10 7.64 9.10 7.04
N ALA A 11 6.54 9.29 6.32
CA ALA A 11 6.52 9.91 5.00
C ALA A 11 6.67 11.43 5.07
N ASP A 12 6.90 12.05 3.92
CA ASP A 12 7.00 13.50 3.79
C ASP A 12 5.77 14.22 4.37
N ALA A 13 5.97 15.40 4.92
CA ALA A 13 4.88 16.23 5.48
C ALA A 13 3.93 16.72 4.39
N ASP A 14 4.42 16.97 3.16
CA ASP A 14 3.59 17.28 2.00
C ASP A 14 2.78 16.05 1.57
N SER A 15 1.47 16.20 1.53
CA SER A 15 0.56 15.09 1.22
C SER A 15 0.68 14.59 -0.22
N SER A 16 1.05 15.45 -1.17
CA SER A 16 1.25 15.06 -2.58
C SER A 16 2.54 14.25 -2.75
N VAL A 17 3.59 14.65 -2.04
CA VAL A 17 4.86 13.90 -1.99
C VAL A 17 4.65 12.57 -1.28
N ALA A 18 3.96 12.57 -0.14
CA ALA A 18 3.63 11.36 0.60
C ALA A 18 2.77 10.38 -0.22
N LEU A 19 1.82 10.88 -1.03
CA LEU A 19 1.06 10.06 -1.97
C LEU A 19 1.96 9.35 -2.98
N THR A 20 2.90 10.11 -3.56
CA THR A 20 3.86 9.55 -4.53
C THR A 20 4.76 8.49 -3.89
N GLN A 21 5.26 8.77 -2.68
CA GLN A 21 6.03 7.81 -1.89
C GLN A 21 5.22 6.56 -1.54
N ALA A 22 3.96 6.73 -1.13
CA ALA A 22 3.09 5.62 -0.78
C ALA A 22 2.78 4.72 -1.98
N ARG A 23 2.50 5.29 -3.15
CA ARG A 23 2.27 4.50 -4.37
C ARG A 23 3.49 3.74 -4.85
N ALA A 24 4.69 4.24 -4.55
CA ALA A 24 5.95 3.55 -4.85
C ALA A 24 6.37 2.56 -3.76
N PHE A 25 5.68 2.58 -2.60
CA PHE A 25 6.02 1.70 -1.48
C PHE A 25 5.71 0.25 -1.81
N SER A 26 6.66 -0.61 -1.50
CA SER A 26 6.49 -2.05 -1.61
C SER A 26 7.00 -2.74 -0.36
N GLU A 27 6.35 -3.80 0.04
CA GLU A 27 6.79 -4.65 1.15
C GLU A 27 6.75 -6.12 0.77
N GLN A 28 7.56 -6.92 1.46
CA GLN A 28 7.53 -8.36 1.32
C GLN A 28 6.56 -8.96 2.33
N VAL A 29 5.60 -9.70 1.82
CA VAL A 29 4.60 -10.40 2.63
C VAL A 29 4.79 -11.90 2.47
N LEU A 30 4.78 -12.60 3.59
CA LEU A 30 4.92 -14.05 3.61
C LEU A 30 3.74 -14.69 2.84
N LYS A 31 4.06 -15.52 1.84
CA LYS A 31 3.06 -16.26 1.06
C LYS A 31 2.26 -17.23 1.93
N PRO A 32 1.06 -17.64 1.50
CA PRO A 32 0.38 -18.81 2.04
C PRO A 32 1.29 -20.04 2.02
N LEU A 33 1.04 -20.98 2.92
CA LEU A 33 1.91 -22.15 3.12
C LEU A 33 2.14 -22.93 1.82
N GLU A 34 1.09 -23.15 1.03
CA GLU A 34 1.17 -23.89 -0.22
C GLU A 34 2.08 -23.19 -1.26
N GLY A 35 2.15 -21.86 -1.22
CA GLY A 35 2.93 -21.03 -2.16
C GLY A 35 4.41 -20.91 -1.81
N ARG A 36 4.85 -21.43 -0.64
CA ARG A 36 6.23 -21.31 -0.18
C ARG A 36 6.92 -22.64 0.09
N MET A 37 6.33 -23.75 -0.40
CA MET A 37 6.92 -25.08 -0.25
C MET A 37 8.03 -25.30 -1.26
N LEU A 38 9.23 -25.62 -0.77
CA LEU A 38 10.38 -26.00 -1.61
C LEU A 38 10.50 -27.51 -1.71
N ASN A 39 10.36 -28.02 -2.91
CA ASN A 39 10.74 -29.38 -3.30
C ASN A 39 11.79 -29.30 -4.44
N GLU A 40 12.27 -30.44 -4.90
CA GLU A 40 13.25 -30.51 -5.99
C GLU A 40 12.85 -29.67 -7.21
N ARG A 41 11.60 -29.80 -7.68
CA ARG A 41 11.10 -29.07 -8.85
C ARG A 41 11.18 -27.55 -8.64
N THR A 42 10.79 -27.07 -7.46
CA THR A 42 10.83 -25.64 -7.12
C THR A 42 12.27 -25.15 -7.04
N VAL A 43 13.17 -25.92 -6.44
CA VAL A 43 14.59 -25.59 -6.34
C VAL A 43 15.20 -25.47 -7.74
N LEU A 44 15.02 -26.48 -8.60
CA LEU A 44 15.52 -26.47 -9.97
C LEU A 44 14.97 -25.28 -10.78
N GLY A 45 13.70 -24.96 -10.59
CA GLY A 45 13.06 -23.81 -11.25
C GLY A 45 13.60 -22.45 -10.80
N LEU A 46 13.94 -22.30 -9.52
CA LEU A 46 14.39 -21.03 -8.93
C LEU A 46 15.86 -20.72 -9.20
N ILE A 47 16.74 -21.72 -9.07
CA ILE A 47 18.21 -21.51 -9.17
C ILE A 47 18.83 -22.15 -10.41
N GLY A 48 18.00 -22.72 -11.29
CA GLY A 48 18.41 -23.37 -12.53
C GLY A 48 18.88 -24.82 -12.32
N MET A 49 18.83 -25.59 -13.39
CA MET A 49 19.11 -27.03 -13.35
C MET A 49 20.47 -27.35 -12.73
N ALA A 50 21.57 -26.80 -13.26
CA ALA A 50 22.92 -27.12 -12.80
C ALA A 50 23.14 -26.80 -11.30
N SER A 51 22.71 -25.61 -10.85
CA SER A 51 22.82 -25.22 -9.44
C SER A 51 21.89 -26.03 -8.56
N GLY A 52 20.69 -26.32 -9.05
CA GLY A 52 19.70 -27.11 -8.34
C GLY A 52 20.14 -28.57 -8.17
N GLU A 53 20.71 -29.21 -9.21
CA GLU A 53 21.29 -30.57 -9.12
C GLU A 53 22.45 -30.58 -8.11
N THR A 54 23.35 -29.59 -8.15
CA THR A 54 24.43 -29.48 -7.16
C THR A 54 23.90 -29.37 -5.75
N PHE A 55 22.86 -28.57 -5.55
CA PHE A 55 22.16 -28.46 -4.26
C PHE A 55 21.60 -29.81 -3.80
N MET A 56 20.87 -30.51 -4.66
CA MET A 56 20.27 -31.80 -4.35
C MET A 56 21.30 -32.87 -4.01
N GLN A 57 22.38 -32.96 -4.82
CA GLN A 57 23.49 -33.89 -4.54
C GLN A 57 24.17 -33.59 -3.21
N SER A 58 24.39 -32.30 -2.90
CA SER A 58 25.00 -31.91 -1.64
C SER A 58 24.06 -32.18 -0.45
N LEU A 59 22.75 -32.03 -0.65
CA LEU A 59 21.73 -32.36 0.35
C LEU A 59 21.73 -33.88 0.65
N GLU A 60 21.78 -34.72 -0.38
CA GLU A 60 21.82 -36.18 -0.25
C GLU A 60 23.11 -36.64 0.43
N ALA A 61 24.26 -36.07 0.03
CA ALA A 61 25.57 -36.41 0.55
C ALA A 61 25.81 -35.93 1.99
N ALA A 62 25.04 -34.97 2.46
CA ALA A 62 25.18 -34.41 3.82
C ALA A 62 24.96 -35.53 4.87
N PRO A 63 25.80 -35.62 5.93
CA PRO A 63 25.60 -36.60 6.98
C PRO A 63 24.31 -36.33 7.75
N ASP A 64 23.66 -37.37 8.26
CA ASP A 64 22.38 -37.27 8.98
C ASP A 64 22.50 -36.48 10.31
N SER A 65 23.71 -36.34 10.84
CA SER A 65 24.00 -35.43 11.95
C SER A 65 23.86 -33.94 11.59
N MET A 66 24.02 -33.61 10.31
CA MET A 66 23.88 -32.25 9.79
C MET A 66 22.46 -32.02 9.25
N ILE A 67 21.99 -32.94 8.41
CA ILE A 67 20.66 -32.88 7.80
C ILE A 67 19.97 -34.24 8.01
N PRO A 68 18.99 -34.31 8.91
CA PRO A 68 18.29 -35.57 9.18
C PRO A 68 17.68 -36.18 7.90
N ALA A 69 17.76 -37.52 7.77
CA ALA A 69 17.25 -38.25 6.60
C ALA A 69 15.79 -37.88 6.26
N ARG A 70 14.95 -37.67 7.26
CA ARG A 70 13.54 -37.24 7.09
C ARG A 70 13.42 -35.89 6.37
N VAL A 71 14.36 -34.96 6.55
CA VAL A 71 14.37 -33.66 5.88
C VAL A 71 14.72 -33.80 4.41
N LYS A 72 15.68 -34.70 4.09
CA LYS A 72 16.08 -35.01 2.71
C LYS A 72 14.90 -35.57 1.88
N VAL A 73 14.02 -36.35 2.52
CA VAL A 73 12.83 -36.93 1.87
C VAL A 73 11.86 -35.80 1.41
N TRP A 74 11.72 -34.71 2.17
CA TRP A 74 10.82 -33.62 1.80
C TRP A 74 11.17 -32.92 0.48
N PHE A 75 12.43 -33.00 0.05
CA PHE A 75 12.84 -32.44 -1.22
C PHE A 75 12.55 -33.32 -2.43
N LYS A 76 12.10 -34.59 -2.25
CA LYS A 76 11.76 -35.44 -3.36
C LYS A 76 10.61 -34.87 -4.20
N PRO A 77 10.58 -35.11 -5.53
CA PRO A 77 9.56 -34.57 -6.42
C PRO A 77 8.13 -34.95 -6.07
N SER A 78 7.95 -36.08 -5.38
CA SER A 78 6.63 -36.59 -4.94
C SER A 78 6.14 -35.97 -3.65
N GLU A 79 6.98 -35.24 -2.95
CA GLU A 79 6.67 -34.68 -1.63
C GLU A 79 6.21 -33.23 -1.72
N ALA A 80 5.46 -32.80 -0.70
CA ALA A 80 4.97 -31.42 -0.62
C ALA A 80 6.10 -30.38 -0.52
N GLY A 81 7.28 -30.79 -0.07
CA GLY A 81 8.41 -29.89 0.13
C GLY A 81 8.60 -29.46 1.57
N ILE A 82 9.53 -28.54 1.79
CA ILE A 82 9.80 -27.88 3.07
C ILE A 82 9.31 -26.42 3.01
N ASP A 83 8.67 -25.97 4.07
CA ASP A 83 8.27 -24.56 4.21
C ASP A 83 9.50 -23.66 4.37
N ILE A 84 9.84 -22.94 3.25
CA ILE A 84 11.01 -22.02 3.27
C ILE A 84 10.76 -20.75 4.13
N GLY A 85 9.53 -20.49 4.53
CA GLY A 85 9.22 -19.45 5.51
C GLY A 85 9.57 -19.86 6.95
N SER A 86 9.88 -21.14 7.18
CA SER A 86 10.27 -21.61 8.54
C SER A 86 11.74 -21.31 8.84
N PRO A 87 12.08 -20.96 10.10
CA PRO A 87 13.46 -20.72 10.50
C PRO A 87 14.39 -21.91 10.20
N THR A 88 13.89 -23.14 10.36
CA THR A 88 14.67 -24.36 10.10
C THR A 88 15.06 -24.48 8.63
N ALA A 89 14.14 -24.20 7.71
CA ALA A 89 14.44 -24.25 6.26
C ALA A 89 15.39 -23.12 5.85
N VAL A 90 15.23 -21.94 6.40
CA VAL A 90 16.16 -20.81 6.20
C VAL A 90 17.56 -21.18 6.64
N GLN A 91 17.71 -21.76 7.85
CA GLN A 91 19.00 -22.21 8.37
C GLN A 91 19.61 -23.32 7.51
N LEU A 92 18.81 -24.24 6.98
CA LEU A 92 19.28 -25.27 6.04
C LEU A 92 19.88 -24.63 4.79
N VAL A 93 19.16 -23.72 4.14
CA VAL A 93 19.63 -23.01 2.92
C VAL A 93 20.90 -22.23 3.22
N ASP A 94 20.98 -21.53 4.34
CA ASP A 94 22.20 -20.80 4.77
C ASP A 94 23.38 -21.75 5.02
N SER A 95 23.14 -22.90 5.62
CA SER A 95 24.17 -23.92 5.84
C SER A 95 24.71 -24.49 4.53
N MET A 96 23.83 -24.73 3.55
CA MET A 96 24.21 -25.19 2.21
C MET A 96 25.02 -24.13 1.44
N ALA A 97 24.65 -22.85 1.58
CA ALA A 97 25.43 -21.75 1.02
C ALA A 97 26.82 -21.63 1.68
N LYS A 98 26.87 -21.75 3.01
CA LYS A 98 28.12 -21.71 3.78
C LYS A 98 29.06 -22.88 3.45
N ALA A 99 28.49 -24.04 3.14
CA ALA A 99 29.24 -25.23 2.71
C ALA A 99 29.69 -25.15 1.22
N GLY A 100 29.32 -24.10 0.50
CA GLY A 100 29.66 -23.94 -0.91
C GLY A 100 28.82 -24.75 -1.90
N ALA A 101 27.75 -25.40 -1.43
CA ALA A 101 26.83 -26.17 -2.27
C ALA A 101 26.00 -25.28 -3.22
N ILE A 102 25.75 -24.06 -2.82
CA ILE A 102 25.08 -23.01 -3.62
C ILE A 102 25.74 -21.66 -3.37
N THR A 103 25.57 -20.73 -4.30
CA THR A 103 26.04 -19.36 -4.15
C THR A 103 25.13 -18.58 -3.15
N ALA A 104 25.64 -17.51 -2.58
CA ALA A 104 24.86 -16.62 -1.74
C ALA A 104 23.65 -16.01 -2.49
N SER A 105 23.80 -15.74 -3.79
CA SER A 105 22.70 -15.29 -4.67
C SER A 105 21.60 -16.34 -4.77
N ASN A 106 21.95 -17.60 -5.02
CA ASN A 106 20.99 -18.70 -5.09
C ASN A 106 20.27 -18.92 -3.76
N ALA A 107 21.00 -18.83 -2.64
CA ALA A 107 20.40 -18.87 -1.32
C ALA A 107 19.40 -17.73 -1.10
N GLY A 108 19.71 -16.53 -1.60
CA GLY A 108 18.79 -15.39 -1.61
C GLY A 108 17.50 -15.67 -2.39
N LEU A 109 17.61 -16.26 -3.58
CA LEU A 109 16.46 -16.64 -4.41
C LEU A 109 15.57 -17.67 -3.72
N LEU A 110 16.16 -18.73 -3.15
CA LEU A 110 15.42 -19.74 -2.42
C LEU A 110 14.68 -19.16 -1.21
N LYS A 111 15.35 -18.34 -0.40
CA LYS A 111 14.73 -17.68 0.77
C LYS A 111 13.68 -16.66 0.34
N GLY A 112 13.94 -15.91 -0.73
CA GLY A 112 13.00 -14.93 -1.29
C GLY A 112 11.70 -15.58 -1.80
N TYR A 113 11.73 -16.85 -2.15
CA TYR A 113 10.54 -17.57 -2.60
C TYR A 113 9.42 -17.63 -1.56
N ALA A 114 9.75 -17.47 -0.27
CA ALA A 114 8.76 -17.40 0.79
C ALA A 114 7.86 -16.16 0.74
N TYR A 115 8.25 -15.15 -0.02
CA TYR A 115 7.61 -13.84 0.04
C TYR A 115 7.08 -13.41 -1.33
N ASP A 116 5.95 -12.71 -1.31
CA ASP A 116 5.48 -11.90 -2.42
C ASP A 116 5.82 -10.44 -2.15
N THR A 117 6.19 -9.72 -3.20
CA THR A 117 6.29 -8.27 -3.15
C THR A 117 4.91 -7.69 -3.44
N VAL A 118 4.35 -6.96 -2.49
CA VAL A 118 3.06 -6.29 -2.63
C VAL A 118 3.24 -4.78 -2.58
N THR A 119 2.39 -4.08 -3.31
CA THR A 119 2.30 -2.62 -3.32
C THR A 119 0.96 -2.22 -2.67
N PRO A 120 0.88 -2.19 -1.32
CA PRO A 120 -0.40 -2.08 -0.61
C PRO A 120 -1.11 -0.77 -0.90
N PHE A 121 -0.38 0.26 -1.34
CA PHE A 121 -0.89 1.61 -1.55
C PHE A 121 -0.91 2.05 -3.02
N GLU A 122 -0.81 1.12 -3.97
CA GLU A 122 -0.77 1.44 -5.41
C GLU A 122 -1.98 2.28 -5.88
N ARG A 123 -3.15 2.01 -5.31
CA ARG A 123 -4.43 2.61 -5.74
C ARG A 123 -4.96 3.70 -4.83
N ILE A 124 -4.22 4.08 -3.79
CA ILE A 124 -4.68 5.14 -2.90
C ILE A 124 -4.74 6.49 -3.62
N THR A 125 -5.60 7.33 -3.12
CA THR A 125 -5.81 8.71 -3.58
C THR A 125 -5.23 9.70 -2.57
N LEU A 126 -5.12 10.97 -2.96
CA LEU A 126 -4.73 12.01 -2.01
C LEU A 126 -5.78 12.15 -0.89
N HIS A 127 -7.04 11.93 -1.20
CA HIS A 127 -8.11 11.91 -0.20
C HIS A 127 -7.83 10.88 0.91
N ASP A 128 -7.38 9.67 0.54
CA ASP A 128 -7.03 8.64 1.52
C ASP A 128 -5.85 9.08 2.41
N VAL A 129 -4.86 9.78 1.83
CA VAL A 129 -3.73 10.34 2.57
C VAL A 129 -4.19 11.42 3.56
N LEU A 130 -5.06 12.32 3.11
CA LEU A 130 -5.61 13.39 3.95
C LEU A 130 -6.48 12.83 5.07
N LEU A 131 -7.34 11.85 4.78
CA LEU A 131 -8.11 11.12 5.78
C LEU A 131 -7.22 10.49 6.85
N ALA A 132 -6.20 9.76 6.42
CA ALA A 132 -5.29 9.08 7.34
C ALA A 132 -4.47 10.04 8.21
N ARG A 133 -4.30 11.29 7.76
CA ARG A 133 -3.65 12.39 8.50
C ARG A 133 -4.61 13.25 9.32
N ASN A 134 -5.92 12.97 9.27
CA ASN A 134 -6.98 13.84 9.81
C ASN A 134 -6.96 15.27 9.23
N ASN A 135 -6.50 15.43 8.00
CA ASN A 135 -6.35 16.72 7.30
C ASN A 135 -7.36 16.85 6.16
N CYS A 136 -8.54 16.28 6.30
CA CYS A 136 -9.58 16.40 5.29
C CYS A 136 -10.06 17.84 5.19
N PRO A 137 -10.36 18.32 3.98
CA PRO A 137 -11.04 19.58 3.79
C PRO A 137 -12.32 19.62 4.60
N THR A 138 -12.55 20.73 5.27
CA THR A 138 -13.78 20.96 6.04
C THR A 138 -14.63 22.01 5.35
N ILE A 139 -15.94 21.77 5.33
CA ILE A 139 -16.90 22.74 4.83
C ILE A 139 -17.67 23.30 6.03
N ALA A 140 -17.68 24.61 6.18
CA ALA A 140 -18.51 25.30 7.16
C ALA A 140 -19.49 26.22 6.43
N VAL A 141 -20.74 26.21 6.89
CA VAL A 141 -21.78 27.11 6.37
C VAL A 141 -22.22 28.03 7.48
N THR A 142 -22.07 29.35 7.26
CA THR A 142 -22.56 30.38 8.16
C THR A 142 -23.56 31.29 7.44
N THR A 143 -24.48 31.91 8.17
CA THR A 143 -25.47 32.81 7.58
C THR A 143 -25.24 34.22 8.08
N SER A 144 -25.23 35.17 7.15
CA SER A 144 -25.14 36.60 7.46
C SER A 144 -25.92 37.44 6.42
N GLY A 145 -26.78 38.35 6.87
CA GLY A 145 -27.44 39.32 6.00
C GLY A 145 -28.29 38.76 4.86
N GLY A 146 -28.91 37.59 5.04
CA GLY A 146 -29.72 36.94 4.00
C GLY A 146 -28.92 36.09 3.01
N TYR A 147 -27.63 35.95 3.25
CA TYR A 147 -26.72 35.09 2.45
C TYR A 147 -26.14 33.97 3.32
N ALA A 148 -25.85 32.85 2.70
CA ALA A 148 -25.02 31.82 3.32
C ALA A 148 -23.58 32.02 2.84
N VAL A 149 -22.64 31.96 3.77
CA VAL A 149 -21.22 31.98 3.49
C VAL A 149 -20.71 30.54 3.66
N ILE A 150 -20.24 29.97 2.57
CA ILE A 150 -19.61 28.66 2.58
C ILE A 150 -18.11 28.87 2.69
N THR A 151 -17.53 28.33 3.73
CA THR A 151 -16.08 28.36 3.95
C THR A 151 -15.54 26.95 3.76
N VAL A 152 -14.58 26.80 2.87
CA VAL A 152 -13.89 25.54 2.62
C VAL A 152 -12.45 25.70 3.08
N ASN A 153 -12.05 24.87 4.01
CA ASN A 153 -10.66 24.77 4.45
C ASN A 153 -10.01 23.57 3.78
N VAL A 154 -9.02 23.80 2.95
CA VAL A 154 -8.19 22.80 2.28
C VAL A 154 -6.76 22.98 2.72
N ASP A 155 -6.16 21.93 3.25
CA ASP A 155 -4.80 21.97 3.79
C ASP A 155 -3.71 21.96 2.70
N VAL A 156 -4.07 21.92 1.45
CA VAL A 156 -3.12 21.77 0.33
C VAL A 156 -3.11 23.04 -0.52
N GLU A 157 -1.95 23.69 -0.57
CA GLU A 157 -1.69 24.76 -1.55
C GLU A 157 -1.91 24.21 -2.96
N ALA A 158 -2.75 24.71 -3.72
CA ALA A 158 -2.83 24.47 -5.16
C ALA A 158 -4.14 23.95 -5.72
N HIS A 159 -5.18 23.80 -4.95
CA HIS A 159 -6.40 23.26 -5.53
C HIS A 159 -7.48 24.34 -5.57
N ASN A 160 -8.02 24.57 -6.75
CA ASN A 160 -9.28 25.28 -6.91
C ASN A 160 -10.40 24.33 -6.47
N PRO A 161 -10.85 24.33 -5.21
CA PRO A 161 -11.91 23.46 -4.80
C PRO A 161 -13.17 23.83 -5.59
N GLN A 162 -13.77 22.81 -6.18
CA GLN A 162 -15.04 23.00 -6.88
C GLN A 162 -16.14 22.59 -5.91
N VAL A 163 -16.93 23.53 -5.49
CA VAL A 163 -18.04 23.27 -4.59
C VAL A 163 -19.31 23.18 -5.41
N TYR A 164 -20.06 22.11 -5.12
CA TYR A 164 -21.37 21.86 -5.71
C TYR A 164 -22.43 21.94 -4.61
N ALA A 165 -23.56 22.50 -4.96
CA ALA A 165 -24.73 22.48 -4.11
C ALA A 165 -25.94 21.95 -4.87
N THR A 166 -26.82 21.28 -4.17
CA THR A 166 -28.10 20.88 -4.77
C THR A 166 -29.04 22.08 -4.79
N ASN A 167 -29.42 22.57 -5.98
CA ASN A 167 -30.38 23.64 -6.13
C ASN A 167 -31.74 23.18 -5.57
N PRO A 168 -32.27 23.83 -4.53
CA PRO A 168 -33.52 23.40 -3.89
C PRO A 168 -34.76 23.49 -4.79
N ARG A 169 -34.70 24.29 -5.87
CA ARG A 169 -35.81 24.45 -6.82
C ARG A 169 -35.81 23.39 -7.91
N THR A 170 -34.63 23.01 -8.39
CA THR A 170 -34.50 22.08 -9.53
C THR A 170 -34.12 20.66 -9.11
N ASN A 171 -33.69 20.48 -7.85
CA ASN A 171 -33.13 19.26 -7.29
C ASN A 171 -31.94 18.74 -8.11
N LYS A 172 -31.22 19.63 -8.76
CA LYS A 172 -30.01 19.31 -9.53
C LYS A 172 -28.80 19.83 -8.82
N GLN A 173 -27.71 19.08 -8.92
CA GLN A 173 -26.41 19.51 -8.44
C GLN A 173 -25.88 20.61 -9.38
N GLU A 174 -25.54 21.76 -8.85
CA GLU A 174 -25.02 22.90 -9.56
C GLU A 174 -23.70 23.34 -8.95
N ARG A 175 -22.74 23.69 -9.79
CA ARG A 175 -21.45 24.21 -9.36
C ARG A 175 -21.62 25.62 -8.80
N ILE A 176 -21.08 25.86 -7.61
CA ILE A 176 -21.03 27.20 -7.03
C ILE A 176 -19.81 27.90 -7.60
N ASN A 177 -20.04 29.04 -8.23
CA ASN A 177 -18.98 29.89 -8.76
C ASN A 177 -18.67 31.01 -7.76
N GLY A 178 -17.46 31.57 -7.84
CA GLY A 178 -17.09 32.75 -7.05
C GLY A 178 -16.32 32.44 -5.78
N PHE A 179 -15.80 31.22 -5.63
CA PHE A 179 -14.84 30.94 -4.57
C PHE A 179 -13.60 31.79 -4.74
N ARG A 180 -13.17 32.39 -3.65
CA ARG A 180 -11.91 33.12 -3.56
C ARG A 180 -11.05 32.57 -2.45
N ASN A 181 -9.77 32.57 -2.64
CA ASN A 181 -8.82 32.28 -1.58
C ASN A 181 -8.77 33.45 -0.61
N VAL A 182 -9.09 33.23 0.65
CA VAL A 182 -9.09 34.27 1.69
C VAL A 182 -7.85 34.20 2.59
N SER A 183 -7.05 33.15 2.48
CA SER A 183 -5.79 33.02 3.20
C SER A 183 -4.76 32.20 2.42
N LYS A 184 -3.47 32.39 2.75
CA LYS A 184 -2.39 31.54 2.22
C LYS A 184 -2.46 30.09 2.68
N ALA A 185 -3.30 29.79 3.65
CA ALA A 185 -3.47 28.45 4.24
C ALA A 185 -4.55 27.61 3.55
N GLY A 186 -4.96 27.93 2.33
CA GLY A 186 -5.97 27.15 1.61
C GLY A 186 -7.40 27.36 2.07
N LEU A 187 -7.70 28.48 2.72
CA LEU A 187 -9.05 28.85 3.10
C LEU A 187 -9.75 29.56 1.94
N TYR A 188 -10.88 29.01 1.51
CA TYR A 188 -11.71 29.56 0.43
C TYR A 188 -13.08 29.92 0.97
N ASP A 189 -13.65 31.01 0.53
CA ASP A 189 -15.05 31.35 0.80
C ASP A 189 -15.84 31.70 -0.47
N CYS A 190 -17.14 31.48 -0.41
CA CYS A 190 -18.08 32.03 -1.37
C CYS A 190 -19.40 32.35 -0.67
N VAL A 191 -20.16 33.24 -1.30
CA VAL A 191 -21.46 33.68 -0.82
C VAL A 191 -22.53 33.13 -1.75
N ILE A 192 -23.53 32.47 -1.17
CA ILE A 192 -24.69 31.92 -1.89
C ILE A 192 -25.98 32.44 -1.30
N PRO A 193 -27.09 32.43 -2.05
CA PRO A 193 -28.40 32.75 -1.50
C PRO A 193 -28.72 31.91 -0.26
N SER A 194 -29.31 32.51 0.77
CA SER A 194 -29.59 31.82 2.04
C SER A 194 -30.53 30.60 1.88
N GLU A 195 -31.33 30.57 0.84
CA GLU A 195 -32.21 29.44 0.51
C GLU A 195 -31.45 28.15 0.18
N TRP A 196 -30.15 28.26 -0.16
CA TRP A 196 -29.29 27.13 -0.49
C TRP A 196 -28.50 26.58 0.71
N ARG A 197 -28.59 27.23 1.87
CA ARG A 197 -27.80 26.88 3.06
C ARG A 197 -27.98 25.44 3.57
N ASN A 198 -29.17 24.87 3.31
CA ASN A 198 -29.53 23.51 3.72
C ASN A 198 -29.39 22.52 2.58
N SER A 199 -28.83 22.94 1.45
CA SER A 199 -28.55 22.05 0.32
C SER A 199 -27.37 21.16 0.66
N ALA A 200 -27.40 19.91 0.18
CA ALA A 200 -26.25 19.05 0.25
C ALA A 200 -25.09 19.71 -0.51
N LEU A 201 -24.00 19.92 0.19
CA LEU A 201 -22.78 20.52 -0.35
C LEU A 201 -21.76 19.43 -0.55
N SER A 202 -21.13 19.41 -1.70
CA SER A 202 -19.97 18.56 -1.97
C SER A 202 -18.82 19.39 -2.50
N VAL A 203 -17.62 19.06 -2.12
CA VAL A 203 -16.39 19.61 -2.69
C VAL A 203 -15.78 18.57 -3.59
N ASP A 204 -15.68 18.89 -4.86
CA ASP A 204 -14.88 18.13 -5.81
C ASP A 204 -13.56 18.88 -5.97
N ASP A 205 -12.53 18.35 -5.41
CA ASP A 205 -11.18 18.76 -5.72
C ASP A 205 -10.55 17.73 -6.68
N ALA A 206 -9.35 17.96 -7.16
CA ALA A 206 -8.63 17.03 -8.04
C ALA A 206 -8.43 15.63 -7.41
N TYR A 207 -8.94 15.40 -6.20
CA TYR A 207 -8.66 14.26 -5.34
C TYR A 207 -9.89 13.50 -4.87
N GLY A 208 -11.08 13.99 -5.16
CA GLY A 208 -12.33 13.31 -4.84
C GLY A 208 -13.42 14.24 -4.32
N VAL A 209 -14.61 13.70 -4.23
CA VAL A 209 -15.79 14.42 -3.72
C VAL A 209 -15.85 14.30 -2.21
N ILE A 210 -15.90 15.43 -1.51
CA ILE A 210 -16.09 15.51 -0.07
C ILE A 210 -17.47 16.07 0.20
N GLU A 211 -18.29 15.27 0.86
CA GLU A 211 -19.61 15.70 1.27
C GLU A 211 -19.56 16.43 2.62
N ALA A 212 -20.27 17.53 2.72
CA ALA A 212 -20.46 18.20 4.00
C ALA A 212 -21.39 17.37 4.88
N VAL A 213 -20.94 17.06 6.08
CA VAL A 213 -21.72 16.39 7.13
C VAL A 213 -22.53 17.41 7.90
#